data_7bed97f0a16b9aa8dd500dcff570818a
#
_entry.id   7bed97f0a16b9aa8dd500dcff570818a
#
_cell.length_a   1.000
_cell.length_b   1.000
_cell.length_c   1.000
_cell.angle_alpha   90.00
_cell.angle_beta   90.00
_cell.angle_gamma   90.00
#
_symmetry.space_group_name_H-M   'P 1'
#
loop_
_entity.id
_entity.type
_entity.pdbx_description
1 polymer ?
#
loop_
_entity_poly.entity_id
_entity_poly.type
_entity_poly.pdbx_seq_one_letter_code
_entity_poly.pdbx_strand_id
1 'polypeptide(L)'
;MNRKQFIKTGLLAVSGFYFLNSNLFQAAQPQSEKKIIDAPIIIIGSGYGGAVSALRLCESGKKVVLLEMGLNWEKAGIPYSNLLKPGKSAAWLKNKTIAPFMNIFSLTPFTGTLDRMEFENINIWAGRGVGGGSLVNGGMAVTPKESYFKEVFPSLDTQKFYDHYFPLVHEELKVNVINEQFLKDCPYYQFTRVGEAEAHKAGFKTIRVPNVYDFQYMEKEYKNEVPRSALNTEVIYGNNHGKNSLDKTYLKKAMATGNLEILDLHRVDYIKLNDDQTYTLKVQETDTSGASVSDKIFNCKKLILAAGTMGTLKLLLHSQAVNGFPVHERIGKNWGNNGNFMTGRNWVKPLSGGTGSKQSTIPVGGIDNWDDPEHPFFTEIAPLPMGMDVATALYLLINRVDKKGEVTYNPDKSELVLDWNEQHTAKMRDNADYFIKKMNKANGGTRSHLLFKNGFGADICYHPLGGCVLGEATNEYGKLKKHENLYVLDGSLIPGTIGVNPFVTITAIAEYCIENLIRQNEFVYN
;
A
#
# COMPACT_ATOMS: atom_id res chain seq x y z
N MET A 1 -32.84 -32.96 -47.65
CA MET A 1 -31.45 -32.64 -47.42
C MET A 1 -31.13 -32.84 -45.93
N ASN A 2 -30.21 -33.75 -45.59
CA ASN A 2 -29.98 -34.22 -44.23
C ASN A 2 -29.01 -33.25 -43.48
N ARG A 3 -29.25 -33.05 -42.20
CA ARG A 3 -28.50 -32.12 -41.34
C ARG A 3 -26.96 -32.24 -41.42
N LYS A 4 -26.44 -33.38 -41.83
CA LYS A 4 -25.01 -33.61 -42.12
C LYS A 4 -24.53 -33.00 -43.46
N GLN A 5 -25.39 -32.77 -44.41
CA GLN A 5 -25.04 -32.16 -45.71
C GLN A 5 -25.06 -30.62 -45.58
N PHE A 6 -25.90 -30.05 -44.70
CA PHE A 6 -25.94 -28.61 -44.44
C PHE A 6 -24.67 -28.11 -43.75
N ILE A 7 -24.10 -28.92 -42.85
CA ILE A 7 -22.85 -28.58 -42.15
C ILE A 7 -21.61 -28.68 -43.07
N LYS A 8 -21.62 -29.61 -44.03
CA LYS A 8 -20.48 -29.72 -44.98
C LYS A 8 -20.46 -28.64 -46.06
N THR A 9 -21.59 -28.12 -46.45
CA THR A 9 -21.70 -27.04 -47.44
C THR A 9 -21.46 -25.65 -46.82
N GLY A 10 -21.74 -25.47 -45.54
CA GLY A 10 -21.47 -24.22 -44.82
C GLY A 10 -19.99 -24.01 -44.45
N LEU A 11 -19.22 -25.07 -44.31
CA LEU A 11 -17.78 -25.00 -43.98
C LEU A 11 -16.87 -24.77 -45.23
N LEU A 12 -17.35 -25.00 -46.42
CA LEU A 12 -16.60 -24.74 -47.66
C LEU A 12 -16.79 -23.34 -48.22
N ALA A 13 -17.79 -22.59 -47.77
CA ALA A 13 -18.01 -21.19 -48.17
C ALA A 13 -17.28 -20.17 -47.30
N VAL A 14 -16.77 -20.56 -46.13
CA VAL A 14 -16.04 -19.66 -45.21
C VAL A 14 -14.52 -19.78 -45.39
N SER A 15 -14.03 -20.88 -45.94
CA SER A 15 -12.60 -21.07 -46.22
C SER A 15 -12.08 -20.48 -47.53
N GLY A 16 -12.98 -20.01 -48.42
CA GLY A 16 -12.61 -19.38 -49.71
C GLY A 16 -12.38 -17.89 -49.66
N PHE A 17 -12.72 -17.20 -48.59
CA PHE A 17 -12.60 -15.72 -48.47
C PHE A 17 -11.41 -15.24 -47.61
N TYR A 18 -10.61 -16.14 -47.08
CA TYR A 18 -9.46 -15.78 -46.21
C TYR A 18 -8.09 -15.84 -46.90
N PHE A 19 -8.00 -16.14 -48.19
CA PHE A 19 -6.70 -16.28 -48.88
C PHE A 19 -6.43 -15.25 -50.01
N LEU A 20 -7.23 -14.19 -50.14
CA LEU A 20 -7.02 -13.19 -51.20
C LEU A 20 -6.97 -11.72 -50.75
N ASN A 21 -6.62 -11.43 -49.48
CA ASN A 21 -6.39 -10.03 -49.06
C ASN A 21 -5.32 -9.91 -47.94
N SER A 22 -4.21 -10.65 -48.02
CA SER A 22 -3.11 -10.48 -47.06
C SER A 22 -1.92 -9.65 -47.59
N ASN A 23 -2.08 -8.94 -48.73
CA ASN A 23 -1.00 -8.09 -49.22
C ASN A 23 -1.54 -6.83 -49.90
N LEU A 24 -2.23 -5.95 -49.20
CA LEU A 24 -2.41 -4.55 -49.56
C LEU A 24 -3.24 -3.90 -48.44
N PHE A 25 -2.58 -3.38 -47.46
CA PHE A 25 -2.91 -2.31 -46.51
C PHE A 25 -2.12 -2.56 -45.22
N GLN A 26 -0.79 -2.58 -45.30
CA GLN A 26 -0.04 -1.94 -44.24
C GLN A 26 -0.29 -0.44 -44.40
N ALA A 27 -1.46 -0.01 -43.98
CA ALA A 27 -1.63 1.39 -43.63
C ALA A 27 -0.62 1.63 -42.52
N ALA A 28 0.43 2.40 -42.80
CA ALA A 28 1.28 2.96 -41.77
C ALA A 28 0.33 3.59 -40.76
N GLN A 29 0.25 2.99 -39.55
CA GLN A 29 -0.36 3.69 -38.42
C GLN A 29 0.39 5.01 -38.34
N PRO A 30 -0.30 6.16 -38.35
CA PRO A 30 0.37 7.43 -38.15
C PRO A 30 1.15 7.24 -36.83
N GLN A 31 2.47 7.37 -36.88
CA GLN A 31 3.28 7.53 -35.70
C GLN A 31 2.69 8.75 -35.00
N SER A 32 1.89 8.53 -33.95
CA SER A 32 1.42 9.63 -33.13
C SER A 32 2.68 10.35 -32.67
N GLU A 33 2.83 11.61 -33.01
CA GLU A 33 3.93 12.45 -32.53
C GLU A 33 3.94 12.26 -31.03
N LYS A 34 5.06 11.71 -30.48
CA LYS A 34 5.22 11.51 -29.06
C LYS A 34 5.15 12.88 -28.39
N LYS A 35 4.06 13.15 -27.69
CA LYS A 35 3.88 14.42 -27.00
C LYS A 35 4.95 14.53 -25.91
N ILE A 36 5.86 15.50 -26.07
CA ILE A 36 6.87 15.84 -25.08
C ILE A 36 6.26 16.88 -24.11
N ILE A 37 6.39 16.65 -22.82
CA ILE A 37 5.88 17.50 -21.74
C ILE A 37 7.04 17.82 -20.81
N ASP A 38 7.36 19.11 -20.70
CA ASP A 38 8.40 19.59 -19.79
C ASP A 38 7.76 20.09 -18.50
N ALA A 39 8.28 19.61 -17.37
CA ALA A 39 7.86 20.04 -16.05
C ALA A 39 9.08 20.22 -15.14
N PRO A 40 9.18 21.32 -14.37
CA PRO A 40 10.36 21.59 -13.56
C PRO A 40 10.57 20.53 -12.47
N ILE A 41 9.49 20.07 -11.84
CA ILE A 41 9.47 19.04 -10.80
C ILE A 41 8.42 17.99 -11.16
N ILE A 42 8.84 16.72 -11.18
CA ILE A 42 7.92 15.59 -11.31
C ILE A 42 7.99 14.72 -10.05
N ILE A 43 6.83 14.31 -9.56
CA ILE A 43 6.68 13.31 -8.51
C ILE A 43 6.04 12.06 -9.12
N ILE A 44 6.64 10.89 -8.91
CA ILE A 44 6.08 9.60 -9.35
C ILE A 44 5.46 8.90 -8.15
N GLY A 45 4.14 8.76 -8.16
CA GLY A 45 3.33 8.15 -7.11
C GLY A 45 2.73 9.16 -6.13
N SER A 46 1.46 8.95 -5.81
CA SER A 46 0.62 9.81 -4.96
C SER A 46 0.41 9.26 -3.55
N GLY A 47 1.22 8.27 -3.13
CA GLY A 47 1.22 7.71 -1.78
C GLY A 47 1.75 8.70 -0.74
N TYR A 48 2.00 8.23 0.49
CA TYR A 48 2.35 9.08 1.62
C TYR A 48 3.49 10.05 1.34
N GLY A 49 4.62 9.58 0.85
CA GLY A 49 5.76 10.45 0.55
C GLY A 49 5.51 11.40 -0.62
N GLY A 50 4.81 10.95 -1.66
CA GLY A 50 4.45 11.79 -2.81
C GLY A 50 3.47 12.89 -2.43
N ALA A 51 2.49 12.59 -1.60
CA ALA A 51 1.50 13.55 -1.11
C ALA A 51 2.12 14.63 -0.22
N VAL A 52 3.03 14.25 0.71
CA VAL A 52 3.82 15.18 1.52
C VAL A 52 4.67 16.07 0.63
N SER A 53 5.44 15.48 -0.29
CA SER A 53 6.31 16.22 -1.21
C SER A 53 5.52 17.22 -2.04
N ALA A 54 4.38 16.80 -2.58
CA ALA A 54 3.51 17.67 -3.36
C ALA A 54 3.01 18.86 -2.54
N LEU A 55 2.51 18.62 -1.31
CA LEU A 55 2.01 19.70 -0.45
C LEU A 55 3.11 20.70 -0.13
N ARG A 56 4.24 20.26 0.43
CA ARG A 56 5.29 21.17 0.92
C ARG A 56 5.96 21.94 -0.22
N LEU A 57 6.16 21.32 -1.40
CA LEU A 57 6.66 22.03 -2.57
C LEU A 57 5.65 23.07 -3.10
N CYS A 58 4.37 22.72 -3.17
CA CYS A 58 3.34 23.63 -3.62
C CYS A 58 3.14 24.81 -2.65
N GLU A 59 3.21 24.59 -1.33
CA GLU A 59 3.21 25.64 -0.32
C GLU A 59 4.42 26.58 -0.43
N SER A 60 5.58 26.04 -0.88
CA SER A 60 6.77 26.85 -1.18
C SER A 60 6.72 27.57 -2.55
N GLY A 61 5.57 27.54 -3.24
CA GLY A 61 5.34 28.19 -4.53
C GLY A 61 5.90 27.45 -5.73
N LYS A 62 6.30 26.16 -5.59
CA LYS A 62 6.81 25.37 -6.71
C LYS A 62 5.68 24.72 -7.48
N LYS A 63 5.73 24.77 -8.82
CA LYS A 63 4.83 24.02 -9.68
C LYS A 63 5.27 22.57 -9.78
N VAL A 64 4.35 21.65 -9.56
CA VAL A 64 4.59 20.21 -9.47
C VAL A 64 3.63 19.45 -10.39
N VAL A 65 4.16 18.50 -11.17
CA VAL A 65 3.38 17.48 -11.86
C VAL A 65 3.53 16.17 -11.11
N LEU A 66 2.42 15.56 -10.72
CA LEU A 66 2.38 14.27 -10.03
C LEU A 66 1.79 13.22 -10.98
N LEU A 67 2.56 12.17 -11.25
CA LEU A 67 2.15 11.03 -12.08
C LEU A 67 1.69 9.88 -11.20
N GLU A 68 0.46 9.42 -11.40
CA GLU A 68 -0.12 8.27 -10.69
C GLU A 68 -0.62 7.23 -11.70
N MET A 69 -0.22 5.97 -11.51
CA MET A 69 -0.62 4.89 -12.41
C MET A 69 -2.06 4.44 -12.25
N GLY A 70 -2.64 4.68 -11.08
CA GLY A 70 -4.01 4.30 -10.77
C GLY A 70 -5.01 5.45 -10.98
N LEU A 71 -6.26 5.16 -10.66
CA LEU A 71 -7.40 6.03 -10.93
C LEU A 71 -7.53 7.13 -9.87
N ASN A 72 -7.94 8.33 -10.29
CA ASN A 72 -8.48 9.34 -9.40
C ASN A 72 -9.97 9.03 -9.14
N TRP A 73 -10.26 8.46 -7.99
CA TRP A 73 -11.59 7.97 -7.65
C TRP A 73 -12.62 9.08 -7.47
N GLU A 74 -12.22 10.23 -6.94
CA GLU A 74 -13.11 11.39 -6.81
C GLU A 74 -13.55 11.89 -8.19
N LYS A 75 -12.59 12.04 -9.10
CA LYS A 75 -12.85 12.48 -10.48
C LYS A 75 -13.66 11.45 -11.27
N ALA A 76 -13.43 10.16 -11.04
CA ALA A 76 -14.12 9.10 -11.75
C ALA A 76 -15.58 8.93 -11.32
N GLY A 77 -15.94 9.36 -10.10
CA GLY A 77 -17.30 9.21 -9.56
C GLY A 77 -17.77 7.75 -9.43
N ILE A 78 -16.84 6.79 -9.41
CA ILE A 78 -17.15 5.36 -9.32
C ILE A 78 -17.21 4.96 -7.84
N PRO A 79 -18.34 4.36 -7.37
CA PRO A 79 -18.42 3.93 -5.98
C PRO A 79 -17.49 2.76 -5.71
N TYR A 80 -16.88 2.76 -4.53
CA TYR A 80 -16.12 1.62 -4.04
C TYR A 80 -17.03 0.44 -3.77
N SER A 81 -16.50 -0.77 -3.98
CA SER A 81 -17.20 -2.00 -3.66
C SER A 81 -16.37 -2.84 -2.71
N ASN A 82 -17.05 -3.59 -1.86
CA ASN A 82 -16.37 -4.51 -0.98
C ASN A 82 -15.90 -5.77 -1.73
N LEU A 83 -14.90 -6.49 -1.16
CA LEU A 83 -14.28 -7.66 -1.79
C LEU A 83 -15.23 -8.83 -2.05
N LEU A 84 -16.33 -8.95 -1.33
CA LEU A 84 -17.30 -10.04 -1.54
C LEU A 84 -18.38 -9.71 -2.55
N LYS A 85 -18.61 -8.43 -2.77
CA LYS A 85 -19.30 -8.02 -3.98
C LYS A 85 -18.19 -7.66 -4.96
N PRO A 86 -17.73 -8.58 -5.81
CA PRO A 86 -16.58 -8.31 -6.67
C PRO A 86 -16.93 -7.19 -7.63
N GLY A 87 -16.79 -5.97 -7.12
CA GLY A 87 -16.90 -4.78 -7.92
C GLY A 87 -15.56 -4.47 -8.55
N LYS A 88 -15.60 -3.79 -9.66
CA LYS A 88 -14.44 -3.37 -10.42
C LYS A 88 -13.41 -2.61 -9.58
N SER A 89 -13.85 -1.91 -8.53
CA SER A 89 -13.00 -1.04 -7.71
C SER A 89 -12.06 -1.77 -6.75
N ALA A 90 -12.30 -3.07 -6.45
CA ALA A 90 -11.51 -3.76 -5.44
C ALA A 90 -10.14 -4.21 -5.92
N ALA A 91 -10.04 -4.84 -7.09
CA ALA A 91 -8.82 -5.49 -7.55
C ALA A 91 -8.14 -4.72 -8.68
N TRP A 92 -6.82 -4.55 -8.57
CA TRP A 92 -6.00 -3.92 -9.60
C TRP A 92 -5.73 -4.90 -10.76
N LEU A 93 -6.30 -4.61 -11.95
CA LEU A 93 -6.06 -5.29 -13.24
C LEU A 93 -6.11 -6.84 -13.15
N LYS A 94 -6.81 -7.41 -12.19
CA LYS A 94 -6.97 -8.87 -12.06
C LYS A 94 -8.26 -9.33 -12.72
N ASN A 95 -8.21 -10.51 -13.28
CA ASN A 95 -9.39 -11.17 -13.85
C ASN A 95 -10.07 -12.13 -12.86
N LYS A 96 -9.54 -12.26 -11.65
CA LYS A 96 -10.09 -13.04 -10.54
C LYS A 96 -10.04 -12.25 -9.25
N THR A 97 -10.91 -12.58 -8.30
CA THR A 97 -10.86 -11.98 -6.98
C THR A 97 -9.52 -12.27 -6.32
N ILE A 98 -9.03 -11.28 -5.57
CA ILE A 98 -7.77 -11.36 -4.84
C ILE A 98 -7.96 -11.76 -3.38
N ALA A 99 -9.22 -12.01 -2.96
CA ALA A 99 -9.51 -12.55 -1.64
C ALA A 99 -8.87 -13.94 -1.51
N PRO A 100 -8.13 -14.21 -0.42
CA PRO A 100 -7.27 -15.39 -0.31
C PRO A 100 -7.96 -16.73 -0.51
N PHE A 101 -9.24 -16.82 -0.16
CA PHE A 101 -10.02 -18.08 -0.29
C PHE A 101 -11.03 -18.08 -1.43
N MET A 102 -11.12 -17.02 -2.21
CA MET A 102 -12.20 -16.86 -3.17
C MET A 102 -11.70 -16.44 -4.56
N ASN A 103 -10.63 -17.08 -5.01
CA ASN A 103 -10.09 -16.90 -6.36
C ASN A 103 -10.98 -17.52 -7.46
N ILE A 104 -12.28 -17.65 -7.16
CA ILE A 104 -13.25 -18.36 -7.99
C ILE A 104 -14.13 -17.43 -8.84
N PHE A 105 -14.22 -16.16 -8.51
CA PHE A 105 -15.04 -15.22 -9.26
C PHE A 105 -14.22 -14.55 -10.36
N SER A 106 -14.70 -14.63 -11.60
CA SER A 106 -14.13 -13.89 -12.72
C SER A 106 -14.48 -12.41 -12.64
N LEU A 107 -13.50 -11.56 -12.88
CA LEU A 107 -13.63 -10.10 -12.93
C LEU A 107 -13.23 -9.61 -14.32
N THR A 108 -13.86 -8.55 -14.79
CA THR A 108 -13.31 -7.77 -15.89
C THR A 108 -12.14 -6.94 -15.35
N PRO A 109 -10.93 -7.02 -15.94
CA PRO A 109 -9.79 -6.21 -15.52
C PRO A 109 -10.15 -4.73 -15.43
N PHE A 110 -9.79 -4.11 -14.32
CA PHE A 110 -10.07 -2.72 -14.05
C PHE A 110 -8.95 -2.15 -13.15
N THR A 111 -8.70 -0.86 -13.25
CA THR A 111 -7.75 -0.14 -12.39
C THR A 111 -8.33 0.05 -10.98
N GLY A 112 -8.55 -1.06 -10.27
CA GLY A 112 -9.03 -1.07 -8.90
C GLY A 112 -7.97 -0.60 -7.90
N THR A 113 -8.31 -0.57 -6.61
CA THR A 113 -7.45 0.01 -5.58
C THR A 113 -6.40 -0.94 -5.03
N LEU A 114 -6.64 -2.25 -5.05
CA LEU A 114 -5.78 -3.23 -4.35
C LEU A 114 -5.04 -4.13 -5.32
N ASP A 115 -3.74 -3.99 -5.37
CA ASP A 115 -2.82 -4.84 -6.12
C ASP A 115 -2.24 -5.93 -5.23
N ARG A 116 -2.05 -7.13 -5.79
CA ARG A 116 -1.35 -8.25 -5.18
C ARG A 116 -0.20 -8.67 -6.08
N MET A 117 1.01 -8.42 -5.63
CA MET A 117 2.24 -8.89 -6.28
C MET A 117 2.63 -10.24 -5.68
N GLU A 118 2.74 -11.26 -6.53
CA GLU A 118 3.00 -12.64 -6.13
C GLU A 118 4.49 -12.95 -6.34
N PHE A 119 5.17 -13.37 -5.27
CA PHE A 119 6.52 -13.91 -5.28
C PHE A 119 6.47 -15.35 -4.77
N GLU A 120 7.55 -16.10 -4.97
CA GLU A 120 7.59 -17.54 -4.65
C GLU A 120 7.12 -17.87 -3.23
N ASN A 121 7.55 -17.10 -2.22
CA ASN A 121 7.28 -17.38 -0.81
C ASN A 121 6.45 -16.31 -0.12
N ILE A 122 6.10 -15.21 -0.79
CA ILE A 122 5.40 -14.09 -0.17
C ILE A 122 4.50 -13.36 -1.16
N ASN A 123 3.31 -12.98 -0.70
CA ASN A 123 2.41 -12.10 -1.43
C ASN A 123 2.47 -10.69 -0.83
N ILE A 124 2.71 -9.70 -1.67
CA ILE A 124 2.78 -8.29 -1.27
C ILE A 124 1.53 -7.57 -1.77
N TRP A 125 0.87 -6.87 -0.85
CA TRP A 125 -0.33 -6.11 -1.13
C TRP A 125 -0.02 -4.61 -1.15
N ALA A 126 -0.48 -3.91 -2.18
CA ALA A 126 -0.22 -2.49 -2.37
C ALA A 126 -1.48 -1.74 -2.82
N GLY A 127 -1.63 -0.49 -2.38
CA GLY A 127 -2.66 0.41 -2.87
C GLY A 127 -2.28 1.06 -4.20
N ARG A 128 -3.26 1.19 -5.09
CA ARG A 128 -3.14 1.89 -6.38
C ARG A 128 -4.24 2.95 -6.47
N GLY A 129 -3.92 4.06 -7.11
CA GLY A 129 -4.81 5.21 -7.29
C GLY A 129 -4.31 6.45 -6.57
N VAL A 130 -4.94 7.58 -6.84
CA VAL A 130 -4.61 8.87 -6.21
C VAL A 130 -4.84 8.79 -4.70
N GLY A 131 -3.75 8.79 -3.94
CA GLY A 131 -3.71 8.52 -2.49
C GLY A 131 -2.98 7.23 -2.12
N GLY A 132 -2.61 6.38 -3.08
CA GLY A 132 -1.79 5.19 -2.88
C GLY A 132 -2.29 4.26 -1.77
N GLY A 133 -1.39 3.85 -0.86
CA GLY A 133 -1.70 2.95 0.26
C GLY A 133 -2.78 3.45 1.22
N SER A 134 -3.04 4.77 1.29
CA SER A 134 -4.09 5.33 2.13
C SER A 134 -5.50 4.89 1.71
N LEU A 135 -5.66 4.47 0.45
CA LEU A 135 -6.95 3.99 -0.07
C LEU A 135 -7.31 2.61 0.47
N VAL A 136 -6.32 1.78 0.84
CA VAL A 136 -6.53 0.35 1.14
C VAL A 136 -6.13 -0.06 2.56
N ASN A 137 -5.47 0.80 3.34
CA ASN A 137 -5.07 0.46 4.71
C ASN A 137 -6.22 0.50 5.71
N GLY A 138 -6.05 -0.18 6.85
CA GLY A 138 -6.98 -0.16 7.98
C GLY A 138 -6.93 1.12 8.81
N GLY A 139 -6.10 2.08 8.43
CA GLY A 139 -6.06 3.41 9.02
C GLY A 139 -5.33 3.53 10.36
N MET A 140 -4.70 2.48 10.85
CA MET A 140 -4.05 2.44 12.17
C MET A 140 -2.79 3.30 12.20
N ALA A 141 -2.89 4.44 12.89
CA ALA A 141 -1.90 5.52 12.91
C ALA A 141 -0.98 5.42 14.14
N VAL A 142 -0.33 4.27 14.30
CA VAL A 142 0.52 4.02 15.47
C VAL A 142 1.91 4.64 15.27
N THR A 143 2.34 5.43 16.24
CA THR A 143 3.73 5.93 16.32
C THR A 143 4.62 4.82 16.88
N PRO A 144 5.81 4.56 16.30
CA PRO A 144 6.72 3.55 16.82
C PRO A 144 7.20 3.89 18.24
N LYS A 145 7.70 2.89 18.99
CA LYS A 145 8.40 3.17 20.25
C LYS A 145 9.67 3.96 19.98
N GLU A 146 9.90 4.98 20.79
CA GLU A 146 11.04 5.89 20.65
C GLU A 146 12.38 5.14 20.66
N SER A 147 12.54 4.19 21.58
CA SER A 147 13.75 3.35 21.67
C SER A 147 14.00 2.56 20.38
N TYR A 148 12.95 2.02 19.76
CA TYR A 148 13.09 1.26 18.52
C TYR A 148 13.27 2.16 17.31
N PHE A 149 12.61 3.31 17.26
CA PHE A 149 12.86 4.31 16.21
C PHE A 149 14.33 4.77 16.21
N LYS A 150 14.89 5.05 17.39
CA LYS A 150 16.29 5.41 17.56
C LYS A 150 17.25 4.29 17.13
N GLU A 151 16.89 3.03 17.36
CA GLU A 151 17.67 1.88 16.89
C GLU A 151 17.66 1.76 15.37
N VAL A 152 16.48 1.95 14.74
CA VAL A 152 16.30 1.86 13.28
C VAL A 152 16.96 3.04 12.56
N PHE A 153 16.95 4.23 13.17
CA PHE A 153 17.49 5.47 12.60
C PHE A 153 18.46 6.17 13.59
N PRO A 154 19.63 5.57 13.85
CA PRO A 154 20.57 6.09 14.86
C PRO A 154 21.15 7.46 14.51
N SER A 155 21.12 7.87 13.24
CA SER A 155 21.61 9.16 12.74
C SER A 155 20.56 10.29 12.79
N LEU A 156 19.30 9.98 13.01
CA LEU A 156 18.24 10.98 13.06
C LEU A 156 18.05 11.52 14.48
N ASP A 157 17.69 12.79 14.59
CA ASP A 157 17.31 13.42 15.86
C ASP A 157 15.93 12.86 16.32
N THR A 158 15.98 11.80 17.11
CA THR A 158 14.79 11.11 17.62
C THR A 158 13.86 12.07 18.34
N GLN A 159 14.40 12.97 19.20
CA GLN A 159 13.57 13.92 19.96
C GLN A 159 12.78 14.83 19.03
N LYS A 160 13.41 15.34 17.96
CA LYS A 160 12.74 16.18 16.97
C LYS A 160 11.60 15.44 16.25
N PHE A 161 11.75 14.13 16.00
CA PHE A 161 10.66 13.34 15.41
C PHE A 161 9.46 13.26 16.35
N TYR A 162 9.68 13.02 17.65
CA TYR A 162 8.60 12.88 18.63
C TYR A 162 7.96 14.20 19.04
N ASP A 163 8.72 15.29 19.06
CA ASP A 163 8.21 16.62 19.41
C ASP A 163 7.59 17.37 18.23
N HIS A 164 7.98 17.05 17.00
CA HIS A 164 7.55 17.84 15.84
C HIS A 164 6.94 16.99 14.72
N TYR A 165 7.70 16.04 14.09
CA TYR A 165 7.21 15.40 12.85
C TYR A 165 6.05 14.43 13.09
N PHE A 166 6.06 13.61 14.12
CA PHE A 166 4.91 12.74 14.43
C PHE A 166 3.66 13.52 14.81
N PRO A 167 3.70 14.54 15.69
CA PRO A 167 2.56 15.43 15.93
C PRO A 167 2.02 16.10 14.67
N LEU A 168 2.90 16.67 13.82
CA LEU A 168 2.53 17.27 12.54
C LEU A 168 1.76 16.28 11.65
N VAL A 169 2.27 15.04 11.50
CA VAL A 169 1.63 14.01 10.70
C VAL A 169 0.28 13.62 11.27
N HIS A 170 0.15 13.51 12.59
CA HIS A 170 -1.13 13.21 13.24
C HIS A 170 -2.17 14.31 12.98
N GLU A 171 -1.77 15.57 13.03
CA GLU A 171 -2.64 16.71 12.72
C GLU A 171 -3.07 16.70 11.25
N GLU A 172 -2.11 16.57 10.32
CA GLU A 172 -2.35 16.59 8.88
C GLU A 172 -3.26 15.45 8.40
N LEU A 173 -3.07 14.25 8.96
CA LEU A 173 -3.89 13.08 8.67
C LEU A 173 -5.18 13.00 9.50
N LYS A 174 -5.42 13.98 10.39
CA LYS A 174 -6.58 14.03 11.29
C LYS A 174 -6.73 12.76 12.12
N VAL A 175 -5.61 12.29 12.67
CA VAL A 175 -5.59 11.10 13.52
C VAL A 175 -6.42 11.31 14.76
N ASN A 176 -7.25 10.34 15.10
CA ASN A 176 -8.12 10.40 16.27
C ASN A 176 -8.26 8.99 16.90
N VAL A 177 -8.82 8.95 18.10
CA VAL A 177 -9.03 7.73 18.88
C VAL A 177 -10.51 7.54 19.12
N ILE A 178 -10.98 6.29 19.11
CA ILE A 178 -12.38 5.96 19.39
C ILE A 178 -12.77 6.41 20.81
N ASN A 179 -13.96 7.00 20.92
CA ASN A 179 -14.54 7.35 22.22
C ASN A 179 -14.82 6.07 23.02
N GLU A 180 -14.42 6.02 24.31
CA GLU A 180 -14.58 4.82 25.16
C GLU A 180 -16.05 4.45 25.38
N GLN A 181 -16.95 5.45 25.49
CA GLN A 181 -18.38 5.16 25.63
C GLN A 181 -18.94 4.56 24.34
N PHE A 182 -18.55 5.10 23.17
CA PHE A 182 -18.93 4.54 21.88
C PHE A 182 -18.40 3.14 21.68
N LEU A 183 -17.12 2.88 22.02
CA LEU A 183 -16.54 1.54 22.01
C LEU A 183 -17.33 0.55 22.88
N LYS A 184 -17.76 0.98 24.07
CA LYS A 184 -18.53 0.18 25.02
C LYS A 184 -19.93 -0.14 24.52
N ASP A 185 -20.64 0.84 23.98
CA ASP A 185 -22.06 0.73 23.64
C ASP A 185 -22.31 0.21 22.22
N CYS A 186 -21.36 0.41 21.29
CA CYS A 186 -21.52 0.01 19.91
C CYS A 186 -21.30 -1.51 19.74
N PRO A 187 -22.31 -2.27 19.32
CA PRO A 187 -22.20 -3.72 19.15
C PRO A 187 -21.20 -4.13 18.07
N TYR A 188 -20.92 -3.24 17.10
CA TYR A 188 -19.98 -3.51 16.01
C TYR A 188 -18.51 -3.55 16.45
N TYR A 189 -18.18 -3.20 17.69
CA TYR A 189 -16.85 -3.30 18.30
C TYR A 189 -16.73 -4.42 19.35
N GLN A 190 -17.64 -5.37 19.34
CA GLN A 190 -17.60 -6.49 20.29
C GLN A 190 -16.33 -7.33 20.15
N PHE A 191 -15.83 -7.53 18.91
CA PHE A 191 -14.58 -8.25 18.67
C PHE A 191 -13.39 -7.61 19.40
N THR A 192 -13.33 -6.27 19.45
CA THR A 192 -12.29 -5.54 20.18
C THR A 192 -12.42 -5.77 21.67
N ARG A 193 -13.61 -5.58 22.24
CA ARG A 193 -13.86 -5.78 23.69
C ARG A 193 -13.51 -7.20 24.15
N VAL A 194 -13.91 -8.20 23.37
CA VAL A 194 -13.59 -9.61 23.66
C VAL A 194 -12.10 -9.86 23.52
N GLY A 195 -11.47 -9.38 22.43
CA GLY A 195 -10.04 -9.54 22.21
C GLY A 195 -9.18 -8.89 23.31
N GLU A 196 -9.57 -7.71 23.81
CA GLU A 196 -8.91 -7.04 24.93
C GLU A 196 -9.08 -7.79 26.24
N ALA A 197 -10.29 -8.24 26.57
CA ALA A 197 -10.55 -9.01 27.77
C ALA A 197 -9.75 -10.33 27.79
N GLU A 198 -9.68 -11.01 26.66
CA GLU A 198 -8.89 -12.23 26.52
C GLU A 198 -7.37 -11.97 26.57
N ALA A 199 -6.91 -10.86 26.00
CA ALA A 199 -5.51 -10.46 26.08
C ALA A 199 -5.09 -10.15 27.53
N HIS A 200 -5.91 -9.39 28.28
CA HIS A 200 -5.66 -9.11 29.70
C HIS A 200 -5.63 -10.40 30.53
N LYS A 201 -6.56 -11.32 30.29
CA LYS A 201 -6.56 -12.62 30.99
C LYS A 201 -5.32 -13.45 30.68
N ALA A 202 -4.76 -13.29 29.47
CA ALA A 202 -3.51 -13.91 29.09
C ALA A 202 -2.26 -13.14 29.59
N GLY A 203 -2.44 -12.03 30.31
CA GLY A 203 -1.35 -11.21 30.83
C GLY A 203 -0.64 -10.35 29.79
N PHE A 204 -1.34 -9.95 28.73
CA PHE A 204 -0.87 -8.98 27.77
C PHE A 204 -1.39 -7.57 28.07
N LYS A 205 -0.59 -6.55 27.72
CA LYS A 205 -0.99 -5.16 27.74
C LYS A 205 -1.72 -4.78 26.45
N THR A 206 -2.85 -4.10 26.57
CA THR A 206 -3.58 -3.57 25.40
C THR A 206 -3.46 -2.06 25.31
N ILE A 207 -3.61 -1.54 24.09
CA ILE A 207 -3.63 -0.10 23.81
C ILE A 207 -4.80 0.24 22.89
N ARG A 208 -5.30 1.47 23.01
CA ARG A 208 -6.14 2.06 21.96
C ARG A 208 -5.29 2.40 20.77
N VAL A 209 -5.75 2.00 19.59
CA VAL A 209 -5.05 2.26 18.33
C VAL A 209 -5.56 3.57 17.75
N PRO A 210 -4.72 4.61 17.65
CA PRO A 210 -5.07 5.82 16.90
C PRO A 210 -5.34 5.49 15.44
N ASN A 211 -6.26 6.23 14.81
CA ASN A 211 -6.72 5.87 13.48
C ASN A 211 -7.01 7.12 12.62
N VAL A 212 -6.92 6.99 11.29
CA VAL A 212 -7.32 8.01 10.32
C VAL A 212 -8.80 7.91 9.92
N TYR A 213 -9.53 6.91 10.42
CA TYR A 213 -10.98 6.92 10.32
C TYR A 213 -11.56 7.91 11.33
N ASP A 214 -12.51 8.73 10.90
CA ASP A 214 -13.21 9.71 11.73
C ASP A 214 -14.27 9.00 12.58
N PHE A 215 -13.99 8.82 13.86
CA PHE A 215 -14.93 8.16 14.77
C PHE A 215 -16.19 8.99 15.04
N GLN A 216 -16.17 10.32 14.90
CA GLN A 216 -17.39 11.12 14.94
C GLN A 216 -18.30 10.82 13.75
N TYR A 217 -17.71 10.60 12.57
CA TYR A 217 -18.45 10.11 11.41
C TYR A 217 -19.06 8.74 11.70
N MET A 218 -18.31 7.82 12.31
CA MET A 218 -18.79 6.49 12.65
C MET A 218 -19.89 6.48 13.70
N GLU A 219 -19.88 7.40 14.66
CA GLU A 219 -20.99 7.58 15.60
C GLU A 219 -22.29 8.02 14.87
N LYS A 220 -22.18 8.93 13.89
CA LYS A 220 -23.30 9.30 13.01
C LYS A 220 -23.75 8.16 12.12
N GLU A 221 -22.79 7.36 11.59
CA GLU A 221 -23.09 6.15 10.82
C GLU A 221 -23.89 5.13 11.66
N TYR A 222 -23.51 4.94 12.92
CA TYR A 222 -24.24 4.09 13.86
C TYR A 222 -25.69 4.53 14.09
N LYS A 223 -25.92 5.84 14.08
CA LYS A 223 -27.26 6.45 14.19
C LYS A 223 -28.02 6.50 12.85
N ASN A 224 -27.42 6.07 11.75
CA ASN A 224 -27.94 6.17 10.38
C ASN A 224 -28.15 7.62 9.91
N GLU A 225 -27.37 8.56 10.39
CA GLU A 225 -27.42 9.99 10.03
C GLU A 225 -26.58 10.31 8.79
N VAL A 226 -25.64 9.42 8.41
CA VAL A 226 -24.71 9.59 7.29
C VAL A 226 -24.61 8.29 6.48
N PRO A 227 -24.09 8.35 5.24
CA PRO A 227 -23.84 7.15 4.43
C PRO A 227 -22.91 6.15 5.13
N ARG A 228 -23.13 4.87 4.87
CA ARG A 228 -22.29 3.81 5.43
C ARG A 228 -20.83 3.96 5.04
N SER A 229 -19.95 3.67 5.99
CA SER A 229 -18.51 3.64 5.84
C SER A 229 -17.96 2.26 6.26
N ALA A 230 -17.14 2.18 7.30
CA ALA A 230 -16.51 0.93 7.73
C ALA A 230 -17.06 0.37 9.06
N LEU A 231 -18.10 0.98 9.61
CA LEU A 231 -18.66 0.52 10.89
C LEU A 231 -19.38 -0.83 10.76
N ASN A 232 -20.01 -1.12 9.65
CA ASN A 232 -20.89 -2.27 9.50
C ASN A 232 -20.67 -2.99 8.17
N THR A 233 -19.98 -4.12 8.21
CA THR A 233 -19.77 -5.05 7.08
C THR A 233 -19.06 -4.49 5.84
N GLU A 234 -18.65 -3.24 5.85
CA GLU A 234 -17.84 -2.68 4.77
C GLU A 234 -16.38 -3.11 4.88
N VAL A 235 -15.72 -3.35 3.75
CA VAL A 235 -14.33 -3.78 3.71
C VAL A 235 -13.41 -2.57 3.78
N ILE A 236 -12.30 -2.70 4.51
CA ILE A 236 -11.27 -1.65 4.64
C ILE A 236 -10.58 -1.29 3.31
N TYR A 237 -10.72 -2.13 2.29
CA TYR A 237 -10.14 -1.92 0.97
C TYR A 237 -10.99 -0.95 0.16
N GLY A 238 -10.57 0.28 0.11
CA GLY A 238 -11.24 1.35 -0.58
C GLY A 238 -11.29 2.62 0.25
N ASN A 239 -11.56 3.72 -0.43
CA ASN A 239 -11.63 5.03 0.18
C ASN A 239 -13.07 5.33 0.61
N ASN A 240 -13.50 4.85 1.77
CA ASN A 240 -14.86 5.08 2.24
C ASN A 240 -15.06 6.47 2.86
N HIS A 241 -16.32 6.83 3.13
CA HIS A 241 -16.70 8.20 3.53
C HIS A 241 -16.01 8.68 4.80
N GLY A 242 -15.90 7.85 5.83
CA GLY A 242 -15.31 8.21 7.12
C GLY A 242 -13.79 8.18 7.19
N LYS A 243 -13.09 7.88 6.09
CA LYS A 243 -11.63 7.75 6.08
C LYS A 243 -10.95 9.04 5.64
N ASN A 244 -9.99 9.53 6.42
CA ASN A 244 -9.12 10.67 6.09
C ASN A 244 -7.91 10.18 5.26
N SER A 245 -8.16 9.77 4.02
CA SER A 245 -7.14 9.36 3.07
C SER A 245 -6.39 10.57 2.47
N LEU A 246 -5.27 10.33 1.79
CA LEU A 246 -4.40 11.40 1.30
C LEU A 246 -5.06 12.31 0.26
N ASP A 247 -5.96 11.78 -0.56
CA ASP A 247 -6.78 12.57 -1.50
C ASP A 247 -7.68 13.59 -0.78
N LYS A 248 -8.10 13.31 0.46
CA LYS A 248 -8.92 14.19 1.30
C LYS A 248 -8.11 15.07 2.26
N THR A 249 -6.83 14.83 2.41
CA THR A 249 -5.93 15.52 3.33
C THR A 249 -4.80 16.23 2.56
N TYR A 250 -3.61 15.68 2.52
CA TYR A 250 -2.43 16.27 1.90
C TYR A 250 -2.64 16.73 0.44
N LEU A 251 -3.14 15.83 -0.42
CA LEU A 251 -3.32 16.15 -1.84
C LEU A 251 -4.41 17.21 -2.05
N LYS A 252 -5.47 17.17 -1.25
CA LYS A 252 -6.51 18.21 -1.30
C LYS A 252 -5.94 19.59 -0.96
N LYS A 253 -5.09 19.69 0.08
CA LYS A 253 -4.42 20.94 0.44
C LYS A 253 -3.45 21.38 -0.67
N ALA A 254 -2.67 20.45 -1.22
CA ALA A 254 -1.74 20.74 -2.30
C ALA A 254 -2.46 21.27 -3.56
N MET A 255 -3.56 20.65 -3.98
CA MET A 255 -4.38 21.13 -5.10
C MET A 255 -4.96 22.52 -4.85
N ALA A 256 -5.34 22.83 -3.61
CA ALA A 256 -5.89 24.15 -3.25
C ALA A 256 -4.88 25.30 -3.41
N THR A 257 -3.57 25.02 -3.48
CA THR A 257 -2.53 26.03 -3.76
C THR A 257 -2.54 26.50 -5.22
N GLY A 258 -3.15 25.74 -6.14
CA GLY A 258 -3.09 25.97 -7.60
C GLY A 258 -1.75 25.60 -8.25
N ASN A 259 -0.81 24.99 -7.52
CA ASN A 259 0.52 24.64 -7.98
C ASN A 259 0.71 23.15 -8.30
N LEU A 260 -0.30 22.29 -8.02
CA LEU A 260 -0.26 20.86 -8.27
C LEU A 260 -1.13 20.45 -9.46
N GLU A 261 -0.53 19.74 -10.40
CA GLU A 261 -1.24 18.99 -11.43
C GLU A 261 -1.10 17.48 -11.16
N ILE A 262 -2.22 16.76 -11.01
CA ILE A 262 -2.24 15.31 -10.86
C ILE A 262 -2.71 14.67 -12.16
N LEU A 263 -1.85 13.84 -12.73
CA LEU A 263 -2.13 13.03 -13.92
C LEU A 263 -2.32 11.57 -13.49
N ASP A 264 -3.56 11.16 -13.30
CA ASP A 264 -3.95 9.78 -13.04
C ASP A 264 -3.91 8.93 -14.33
N LEU A 265 -3.86 7.60 -14.17
CA LEU A 265 -3.71 6.64 -15.28
C LEU A 265 -2.43 6.86 -16.11
N HIS A 266 -1.40 7.44 -15.52
CA HIS A 266 -0.09 7.68 -16.13
C HIS A 266 0.97 6.79 -15.48
N ARG A 267 1.28 5.66 -16.12
CA ARG A 267 2.28 4.70 -15.65
C ARG A 267 3.66 5.05 -16.21
N VAL A 268 4.60 5.37 -15.34
CA VAL A 268 6.01 5.53 -15.74
C VAL A 268 6.61 4.15 -16.00
N ASP A 269 7.16 3.97 -17.19
CA ASP A 269 7.78 2.72 -17.65
C ASP A 269 9.27 2.68 -17.23
N TYR A 270 10.03 3.67 -17.65
CA TYR A 270 11.42 3.83 -17.22
C TYR A 270 11.84 5.30 -17.16
N ILE A 271 12.99 5.52 -16.50
CA ILE A 271 13.67 6.81 -16.35
C ILE A 271 15.00 6.76 -17.09
N LYS A 272 15.35 7.83 -17.77
CA LYS A 272 16.69 8.04 -18.38
C LYS A 272 17.31 9.28 -17.76
N LEU A 273 18.59 9.19 -17.37
CA LEU A 273 19.40 10.34 -17.00
C LEU A 273 20.01 10.96 -18.26
N ASN A 274 19.86 12.26 -18.43
CA ASN A 274 20.43 13.02 -19.53
C ASN A 274 21.79 13.61 -19.15
N ASP A 275 22.59 13.98 -20.14
CA ASP A 275 23.96 14.51 -19.93
C ASP A 275 23.96 15.82 -19.11
N ASP A 276 22.89 16.60 -19.18
CA ASP A 276 22.68 17.85 -18.43
C ASP A 276 22.10 17.61 -17.01
N GLN A 277 22.11 16.38 -16.52
CA GLN A 277 21.57 15.97 -15.21
C GLN A 277 20.06 16.19 -15.05
N THR A 278 19.32 16.33 -16.14
CA THR A 278 17.86 16.26 -16.19
C THR A 278 17.39 14.82 -16.40
N TYR A 279 16.10 14.57 -16.27
CA TYR A 279 15.51 13.25 -16.44
C TYR A 279 14.48 13.24 -17.56
N THR A 280 14.52 12.19 -18.37
CA THR A 280 13.47 11.85 -19.35
C THR A 280 12.73 10.62 -18.87
N LEU A 281 11.41 10.69 -18.79
CA LEU A 281 10.53 9.61 -18.38
C LEU A 281 9.72 9.12 -19.59
N LYS A 282 9.74 7.81 -19.82
CA LYS A 282 8.74 7.19 -20.71
C LYS A 282 7.50 6.87 -19.87
N VAL A 283 6.38 7.41 -20.29
CA VAL A 283 5.11 7.29 -19.59
C VAL A 283 4.06 6.72 -20.52
N GLN A 284 3.33 5.75 -20.05
CA GLN A 284 2.18 5.18 -20.73
C GLN A 284 0.90 5.70 -20.07
N GLU A 285 0.10 6.41 -20.85
CA GLU A 285 -1.29 6.71 -20.48
C GLU A 285 -2.14 5.46 -20.73
N THR A 286 -2.94 5.08 -19.75
CA THR A 286 -3.80 3.90 -19.84
C THR A 286 -5.26 4.29 -19.66
N ASP A 287 -6.17 3.43 -20.12
CA ASP A 287 -7.57 3.51 -19.76
C ASP A 287 -7.87 2.76 -18.46
N THR A 288 -9.11 2.75 -18.03
CA THR A 288 -9.54 2.08 -16.80
C THR A 288 -9.46 0.54 -16.87
N SER A 289 -9.25 -0.05 -18.03
CA SER A 289 -8.97 -1.49 -18.18
C SER A 289 -7.48 -1.81 -18.11
N GLY A 290 -6.62 -0.79 -18.06
CA GLY A 290 -5.17 -0.89 -18.12
C GLY A 290 -4.61 -0.99 -19.53
N ALA A 291 -5.45 -0.84 -20.57
CA ALA A 291 -5.00 -0.80 -21.95
C ALA A 291 -4.28 0.52 -22.25
N SER A 292 -3.22 0.46 -23.07
CA SER A 292 -2.47 1.64 -23.47
C SER A 292 -3.31 2.52 -24.39
N VAL A 293 -3.41 3.81 -24.05
CA VAL A 293 -4.07 4.84 -24.85
C VAL A 293 -3.03 5.62 -25.66
N SER A 294 -1.94 6.03 -25.00
CA SER A 294 -0.87 6.80 -25.65
C SER A 294 0.46 6.63 -24.90
N ASP A 295 1.57 6.78 -25.63
CA ASP A 295 2.91 6.93 -25.07
C ASP A 295 3.27 8.42 -25.03
N LYS A 296 3.78 8.87 -23.86
CA LYS A 296 4.22 10.25 -23.62
C LYS A 296 5.65 10.28 -23.15
N ILE A 297 6.35 11.36 -23.41
CA ILE A 297 7.67 11.65 -22.88
C ILE A 297 7.53 12.84 -21.93
N PHE A 298 8.03 12.71 -20.73
CA PHE A 298 8.14 13.80 -19.77
C PHE A 298 9.61 14.09 -19.50
N ASN A 299 9.96 15.38 -19.46
CA ASN A 299 11.27 15.81 -19.01
C ASN A 299 11.14 16.63 -17.72
N CYS A 300 12.11 16.47 -16.81
CA CYS A 300 12.15 17.28 -15.60
C CYS A 300 13.57 17.57 -15.14
N LYS A 301 13.71 18.68 -14.40
CA LYS A 301 14.96 19.04 -13.72
C LYS A 301 15.10 18.30 -12.40
N LYS A 302 14.01 18.14 -11.65
CA LYS A 302 13.97 17.50 -10.33
C LYS A 302 12.94 16.38 -10.35
N LEU A 303 13.36 15.21 -9.85
CA LEU A 303 12.53 14.01 -9.86
C LEU A 303 12.41 13.43 -8.45
N ILE A 304 11.19 13.17 -7.99
CA ILE A 304 10.91 12.51 -6.72
C ILE A 304 10.24 11.16 -6.99
N LEU A 305 10.85 10.09 -6.50
CA LEU A 305 10.29 8.75 -6.52
C LEU A 305 9.53 8.49 -5.23
N ALA A 306 8.24 8.28 -5.32
CA ALA A 306 7.32 7.98 -4.23
C ALA A 306 6.30 6.89 -4.64
N ALA A 307 6.74 5.98 -5.53
CA ALA A 307 5.90 4.92 -6.11
C ALA A 307 5.62 3.75 -5.15
N GLY A 308 5.99 3.91 -3.88
CA GLY A 308 5.99 2.86 -2.86
C GLY A 308 7.16 1.89 -3.06
N THR A 309 7.56 1.20 -1.99
CA THR A 309 8.78 0.38 -1.96
C THR A 309 8.99 -0.46 -3.22
N MET A 310 8.01 -1.29 -3.59
CA MET A 310 8.15 -2.18 -4.75
C MET A 310 8.10 -1.43 -6.09
N GLY A 311 7.31 -0.36 -6.17
CA GLY A 311 7.21 0.48 -7.38
C GLY A 311 8.51 1.24 -7.64
N THR A 312 9.07 1.86 -6.62
CA THR A 312 10.35 2.60 -6.69
C THR A 312 11.51 1.66 -7.05
N LEU A 313 11.60 0.49 -6.41
CA LEU A 313 12.62 -0.51 -6.74
C LEU A 313 12.49 -1.02 -8.17
N LYS A 314 11.26 -1.34 -8.60
CA LYS A 314 11.01 -1.78 -9.98
C LYS A 314 11.45 -0.71 -10.99
N LEU A 315 11.10 0.54 -10.74
CA LEU A 315 11.42 1.63 -11.65
C LEU A 315 12.95 1.85 -11.78
N LEU A 316 13.68 1.86 -10.66
CA LEU A 316 15.13 2.02 -10.65
C LEU A 316 15.85 0.86 -11.34
N LEU A 317 15.55 -0.38 -10.94
CA LEU A 317 16.23 -1.57 -11.44
C LEU A 317 15.84 -1.87 -12.90
N HIS A 318 14.60 -1.64 -13.29
CA HIS A 318 14.19 -1.75 -14.69
C HIS A 318 14.87 -0.70 -15.58
N SER A 319 14.96 0.55 -15.13
CA SER A 319 15.66 1.62 -15.85
C SER A 319 17.15 1.29 -16.05
N GLN A 320 17.78 0.71 -15.03
CA GLN A 320 19.16 0.23 -15.15
C GLN A 320 19.30 -0.83 -16.24
N ALA A 321 18.38 -1.81 -16.26
CA ALA A 321 18.41 -2.91 -17.23
C ALA A 321 18.14 -2.43 -18.68
N VAL A 322 17.24 -1.47 -18.86
CA VAL A 322 16.78 -1.02 -20.20
C VAL A 322 17.73 -0.02 -20.83
N ASN A 323 18.31 0.90 -20.05
CA ASN A 323 19.07 2.02 -20.61
C ASN A 323 20.35 2.39 -19.83
N GLY A 324 20.79 1.52 -18.90
CA GLY A 324 22.01 1.77 -18.14
C GLY A 324 21.87 2.86 -17.06
N PHE A 325 20.64 3.17 -16.61
CA PHE A 325 20.39 4.15 -15.57
C PHE A 325 21.29 3.90 -14.34
N PRO A 326 22.04 4.88 -13.84
CA PRO A 326 22.96 4.66 -12.73
C PRO A 326 22.20 4.32 -11.45
N VAL A 327 22.46 3.17 -10.86
CA VAL A 327 21.95 2.83 -9.52
C VAL A 327 23.11 2.58 -8.56
N HIS A 328 22.87 2.87 -7.28
CA HIS A 328 23.82 2.58 -6.23
C HIS A 328 23.73 1.09 -5.83
N GLU A 329 24.84 0.46 -5.46
CA GLU A 329 24.91 -0.98 -5.12
C GLU A 329 24.07 -1.38 -3.89
N ARG A 330 23.65 -0.41 -3.09
CA ARG A 330 22.76 -0.63 -1.94
C ARG A 330 21.26 -0.67 -2.33
N ILE A 331 20.92 -0.37 -3.60
CA ILE A 331 19.54 -0.50 -4.07
C ILE A 331 19.09 -1.96 -4.03
N GLY A 332 17.91 -2.19 -3.49
CA GLY A 332 17.31 -3.52 -3.27
C GLY A 332 17.71 -4.17 -1.95
N LYS A 333 18.75 -3.70 -1.26
CA LYS A 333 19.22 -4.26 0.01
C LYS A 333 18.33 -3.83 1.19
N ASN A 334 18.38 -4.61 2.27
CA ASN A 334 17.67 -4.34 3.52
C ASN A 334 16.14 -4.23 3.34
N TRP A 335 15.59 -5.00 2.39
CA TRP A 335 14.15 -5.13 2.23
C TRP A 335 13.55 -5.95 3.37
N GLY A 336 12.32 -5.63 3.78
CA GLY A 336 11.58 -6.41 4.77
C GLY A 336 10.06 -6.19 4.66
N ASN A 337 9.32 -7.13 5.24
CA ASN A 337 7.87 -7.08 5.29
C ASN A 337 7.33 -6.38 6.55
N ASN A 338 8.16 -5.58 7.22
CA ASN A 338 7.85 -4.94 8.51
C ASN A 338 7.50 -5.96 9.63
N GLY A 339 7.99 -7.18 9.53
CA GLY A 339 7.66 -8.22 10.50
C GLY A 339 6.21 -8.69 10.48
N ASN A 340 5.50 -8.46 9.37
CA ASN A 340 4.09 -8.87 9.24
C ASN A 340 3.94 -10.39 9.31
N PHE A 341 3.14 -10.84 10.24
CA PHE A 341 2.76 -12.25 10.36
C PHE A 341 1.30 -12.38 10.76
N MET A 342 0.48 -12.90 9.86
CA MET A 342 -0.93 -13.12 10.12
C MET A 342 -1.14 -14.43 10.85
N THR A 343 -1.90 -14.41 11.95
CA THR A 343 -2.30 -15.60 12.68
C THR A 343 -3.73 -15.49 13.16
N GLY A 344 -4.33 -16.59 13.56
CA GLY A 344 -5.70 -16.61 14.07
C GLY A 344 -5.89 -17.70 15.12
N ARG A 345 -6.93 -17.53 15.92
CA ARG A 345 -7.39 -18.54 16.87
C ARG A 345 -8.90 -18.73 16.77
N ASN A 346 -9.33 -19.96 16.92
CA ASN A 346 -10.75 -20.25 17.07
C ASN A 346 -11.14 -20.10 18.52
N TRP A 347 -12.20 -19.34 18.78
CA TRP A 347 -12.77 -19.21 20.12
C TRP A 347 -13.55 -20.46 20.52
N VAL A 348 -13.59 -20.74 21.81
CA VAL A 348 -14.43 -21.83 22.36
C VAL A 348 -15.92 -21.47 22.25
N LYS A 349 -16.23 -20.19 22.34
CA LYS A 349 -17.58 -19.66 22.15
C LYS A 349 -17.55 -18.64 21.02
N PRO A 350 -18.60 -18.57 20.21
CA PRO A 350 -18.77 -17.46 19.28
C PRO A 350 -18.61 -16.12 20.00
N LEU A 351 -18.31 -15.05 19.30
CA LEU A 351 -18.39 -13.67 19.80
C LEU A 351 -19.83 -13.30 20.17
N SER A 352 -20.48 -14.17 20.90
CA SER A 352 -21.90 -14.09 21.17
C SER A 352 -22.21 -13.05 22.23
N GLY A 353 -22.44 -11.91 21.81
CA GLY A 353 -23.35 -10.94 22.37
C GLY A 353 -24.42 -10.64 21.34
N GLY A 354 -24.56 -11.48 20.30
CA GLY A 354 -25.71 -11.43 19.40
C GLY A 354 -25.60 -10.48 18.22
N THR A 355 -24.39 -9.99 17.87
CA THR A 355 -24.24 -9.11 16.68
C THR A 355 -24.14 -9.89 15.38
N GLY A 356 -23.94 -11.22 15.44
CA GLY A 356 -23.76 -12.06 14.26
C GLY A 356 -22.63 -11.56 13.37
N SER A 357 -22.88 -11.44 12.06
CA SER A 357 -21.88 -11.00 11.08
C SER A 357 -21.73 -9.48 10.96
N LYS A 358 -22.09 -8.71 11.99
CA LYS A 358 -22.10 -7.23 11.90
C LYS A 358 -21.02 -6.61 12.79
N GLN A 359 -19.76 -6.89 12.51
CA GLN A 359 -18.65 -6.23 13.19
C GLN A 359 -18.06 -5.10 12.32
N SER A 360 -17.46 -4.08 12.94
CA SER A 360 -16.67 -3.07 12.23
C SER A 360 -15.47 -3.72 11.56
N THR A 361 -15.03 -3.19 10.43
CA THR A 361 -13.80 -3.62 9.75
C THR A 361 -12.59 -2.78 10.16
N ILE A 362 -12.73 -1.86 11.12
CA ILE A 362 -11.66 -0.97 11.58
C ILE A 362 -11.13 -1.43 12.94
N PRO A 363 -9.86 -1.85 13.02
CA PRO A 363 -9.21 -2.18 14.28
C PRO A 363 -9.03 -0.93 15.15
N VAL A 364 -9.45 -1.01 16.43
CA VAL A 364 -9.33 0.10 17.39
C VAL A 364 -8.62 -0.33 18.68
N GLY A 365 -8.29 -1.62 18.81
CA GLY A 365 -7.53 -2.21 19.89
C GLY A 365 -6.28 -2.92 19.39
N GLY A 366 -5.20 -2.83 20.14
CA GLY A 366 -3.95 -3.53 19.88
C GLY A 366 -3.36 -4.13 21.15
N ILE A 367 -2.45 -5.07 21.00
CA ILE A 367 -1.68 -5.69 22.06
C ILE A 367 -0.23 -5.25 21.90
N ASP A 368 0.32 -4.63 22.93
CA ASP A 368 1.72 -4.18 22.98
C ASP A 368 2.55 -5.16 23.82
N ASN A 369 3.38 -5.96 23.16
CA ASN A 369 4.31 -6.90 23.80
C ASN A 369 5.78 -6.55 23.46
N TRP A 370 6.06 -5.31 23.05
CA TRP A 370 7.41 -4.87 22.66
C TRP A 370 8.45 -4.94 23.78
N ASP A 371 8.02 -4.83 25.03
CA ASP A 371 8.93 -4.86 26.17
C ASP A 371 9.32 -6.28 26.58
N ASP A 372 8.75 -7.31 25.96
CA ASP A 372 9.17 -8.70 26.16
C ASP A 372 10.51 -8.94 25.45
N PRO A 373 11.58 -9.29 26.18
CA PRO A 373 12.92 -9.41 25.59
C PRO A 373 13.07 -10.60 24.63
N GLU A 374 12.24 -11.63 24.80
CA GLU A 374 12.31 -12.85 23.97
C GLU A 374 11.32 -12.79 22.81
N HIS A 375 10.15 -12.18 23.02
CA HIS A 375 9.07 -12.14 22.04
C HIS A 375 8.55 -10.71 21.80
N PRO A 376 9.38 -9.76 21.32
CA PRO A 376 8.94 -8.40 21.05
C PRO A 376 8.05 -8.34 19.81
N PHE A 377 6.80 -7.87 19.98
CA PHE A 377 5.86 -7.61 18.88
C PHE A 377 4.77 -6.62 19.31
N PHE A 378 4.22 -5.96 18.33
CA PHE A 378 2.90 -5.33 18.37
C PHE A 378 1.92 -6.20 17.60
N THR A 379 0.66 -6.31 18.02
CA THR A 379 -0.37 -6.96 17.21
C THR A 379 -1.70 -6.24 17.29
N GLU A 380 -2.37 -6.20 16.16
CA GLU A 380 -3.73 -5.70 16.05
C GLU A 380 -4.73 -6.76 16.47
N ILE A 381 -5.76 -6.35 17.21
CA ILE A 381 -6.99 -7.12 17.37
C ILE A 381 -7.82 -6.86 16.13
N ALA A 382 -7.61 -7.66 15.09
CA ALA A 382 -8.21 -7.43 13.79
C ALA A 382 -9.57 -8.10 13.67
N PRO A 383 -10.56 -7.44 13.05
CA PRO A 383 -11.81 -8.10 12.67
C PRO A 383 -11.56 -9.01 11.47
N LEU A 384 -12.40 -10.02 11.30
CA LEU A 384 -12.43 -10.75 10.04
C LEU A 384 -12.91 -9.83 8.90
N PRO A 385 -12.40 -10.04 7.68
CA PRO A 385 -12.91 -9.32 6.51
C PRO A 385 -14.43 -9.36 6.46
N MET A 386 -15.06 -8.23 6.08
CA MET A 386 -16.50 -8.01 6.02
C MET A 386 -17.22 -7.98 7.38
N GLY A 387 -16.49 -7.89 8.48
CA GLY A 387 -17.08 -7.88 9.82
C GLY A 387 -17.82 -9.15 10.19
N MET A 388 -17.46 -10.30 9.60
CA MET A 388 -18.07 -11.59 9.95
C MET A 388 -17.61 -12.03 11.34
N ASP A 389 -18.54 -12.63 12.08
CA ASP A 389 -18.24 -13.40 13.28
C ASP A 389 -18.42 -14.89 12.95
N VAL A 390 -17.29 -15.60 12.84
CA VAL A 390 -17.26 -17.04 12.60
C VAL A 390 -16.52 -17.77 13.72
N ALA A 391 -16.59 -17.25 14.92
CA ALA A 391 -15.90 -17.77 16.11
C ALA A 391 -14.36 -17.85 15.92
N THR A 392 -13.80 -16.93 15.15
CA THR A 392 -12.36 -16.85 14.87
C THR A 392 -11.86 -15.43 15.09
N ALA A 393 -10.82 -15.29 15.90
CA ALA A 393 -10.08 -14.05 16.06
C ALA A 393 -8.90 -14.02 15.09
N LEU A 394 -8.68 -12.86 14.49
CA LEU A 394 -7.58 -12.59 13.57
C LEU A 394 -6.58 -11.63 14.22
N TYR A 395 -5.31 -11.88 14.01
CA TYR A 395 -4.23 -11.05 14.54
C TYR A 395 -3.18 -10.82 13.48
N LEU A 396 -2.82 -9.56 13.24
CA LEU A 396 -1.67 -9.19 12.46
C LEU A 396 -0.55 -8.78 13.40
N LEU A 397 0.43 -9.67 13.57
CA LEU A 397 1.63 -9.35 14.32
C LEU A 397 2.57 -8.52 13.46
N ILE A 398 3.18 -7.51 14.08
CA ILE A 398 4.27 -6.73 13.55
C ILE A 398 5.45 -6.96 14.48
N ASN A 399 6.47 -7.65 13.97
CA ASN A 399 7.55 -8.19 14.77
C ASN A 399 8.84 -7.38 14.57
N ARG A 400 9.72 -7.41 15.56
CA ARG A 400 11.13 -7.10 15.33
C ARG A 400 11.73 -8.18 14.44
N VAL A 401 12.43 -7.79 13.37
CA VAL A 401 13.04 -8.70 12.41
C VAL A 401 14.47 -8.30 12.15
N ASP A 402 15.39 -9.22 12.42
CA ASP A 402 16.84 -8.99 12.22
C ASP A 402 17.28 -9.38 10.80
N LYS A 403 16.68 -10.43 10.24
CA LYS A 403 16.98 -10.86 8.86
C LYS A 403 16.23 -10.04 7.84
N LYS A 404 16.97 -9.43 6.93
CA LYS A 404 16.44 -8.62 5.82
C LYS A 404 16.59 -9.39 4.51
N GLY A 405 15.61 -9.23 3.61
CA GLY A 405 15.66 -9.72 2.26
C GLY A 405 16.35 -8.77 1.29
N GLU A 406 16.43 -9.20 0.06
CA GLU A 406 16.98 -8.43 -1.06
C GLU A 406 16.06 -8.50 -2.26
N VAL A 407 15.87 -7.36 -2.93
CA VAL A 407 15.15 -7.25 -4.19
C VAL A 407 16.16 -7.04 -5.32
N THR A 408 16.09 -7.90 -6.32
CA THR A 408 16.87 -7.80 -7.57
C THR A 408 15.93 -7.75 -8.77
N TYR A 409 16.48 -7.66 -9.97
CA TYR A 409 15.70 -7.61 -11.20
C TYR A 409 16.16 -8.67 -12.19
N ASN A 410 15.21 -9.40 -12.75
CA ASN A 410 15.46 -10.34 -13.85
C ASN A 410 15.11 -9.65 -15.18
N PRO A 411 16.11 -9.30 -16.03
CA PRO A 411 15.84 -8.60 -17.28
C PRO A 411 15.11 -9.47 -18.31
N ASP A 412 15.33 -10.78 -18.32
CA ASP A 412 14.71 -11.70 -19.29
C ASP A 412 13.19 -11.79 -19.08
N LYS A 413 12.74 -11.72 -17.81
CA LYS A 413 11.33 -11.75 -17.44
C LYS A 413 10.72 -10.38 -17.23
N SER A 414 11.54 -9.33 -17.21
CA SER A 414 11.14 -7.94 -16.85
C SER A 414 10.43 -7.85 -15.49
N GLU A 415 10.92 -8.62 -14.50
CA GLU A 415 10.30 -8.79 -13.20
C GLU A 415 11.29 -8.58 -12.05
N LEU A 416 10.76 -8.10 -10.92
CA LEU A 416 11.50 -8.14 -9.66
C LEU A 416 11.64 -9.58 -9.15
N VAL A 417 12.79 -9.87 -8.57
CA VAL A 417 13.06 -11.11 -7.83
C VAL A 417 13.30 -10.74 -6.37
N LEU A 418 12.64 -11.45 -5.47
CA LEU A 418 12.74 -11.20 -4.03
C LEU A 418 13.34 -12.43 -3.35
N ASP A 419 14.51 -12.24 -2.71
CA ASP A 419 15.05 -13.24 -1.79
C ASP A 419 14.29 -13.18 -0.47
N TRP A 420 13.33 -14.07 -0.33
CA TRP A 420 12.52 -14.24 0.87
C TRP A 420 12.23 -15.72 1.09
N ASN A 421 12.54 -16.23 2.28
CA ASN A 421 12.40 -17.64 2.59
C ASN A 421 12.08 -17.85 4.09
N GLU A 422 11.94 -19.09 4.51
CA GLU A 422 11.56 -19.45 5.89
C GLU A 422 12.51 -18.90 6.97
N GLN A 423 13.77 -18.66 6.64
CA GLN A 423 14.72 -18.09 7.62
C GLN A 423 14.39 -16.64 7.97
N HIS A 424 13.77 -15.88 7.04
CA HIS A 424 13.33 -14.51 7.27
C HIS A 424 12.08 -14.45 8.18
N THR A 425 11.29 -15.53 8.22
CA THR A 425 10.03 -15.58 8.98
C THR A 425 10.13 -16.40 10.27
N ALA A 426 11.25 -17.06 10.55
CA ALA A 426 11.39 -17.96 11.68
C ALA A 426 11.02 -17.30 13.03
N LYS A 427 11.56 -16.08 13.31
CA LYS A 427 11.26 -15.33 14.53
C LYS A 427 9.81 -14.88 14.62
N MET A 428 9.22 -14.50 13.49
CA MET A 428 7.81 -14.11 13.42
C MET A 428 6.89 -15.30 13.75
N ARG A 429 7.22 -16.50 13.26
CA ARG A 429 6.48 -17.74 13.57
C ARG A 429 6.59 -18.09 15.04
N ASP A 430 7.78 -18.00 15.61
CA ASP A 430 8.04 -18.23 17.03
C ASP A 430 7.21 -17.28 17.91
N ASN A 431 7.21 -15.99 17.60
CA ASN A 431 6.39 -14.99 18.31
C ASN A 431 4.89 -15.28 18.15
N ALA A 432 4.43 -15.68 16.98
CA ALA A 432 3.03 -16.04 16.76
C ALA A 432 2.64 -17.32 17.52
N ASP A 433 3.53 -18.30 17.60
CA ASP A 433 3.33 -19.53 18.37
C ASP A 433 3.26 -19.25 19.87
N TYR A 434 4.19 -18.43 20.39
CA TYR A 434 4.16 -17.94 21.78
C TYR A 434 2.84 -17.22 22.09
N PHE A 435 2.46 -16.26 21.25
CA PHE A 435 1.24 -15.48 21.42
C PHE A 435 -0.01 -16.38 21.46
N ILE A 436 -0.21 -17.23 20.46
CA ILE A 436 -1.39 -18.11 20.38
C ILE A 436 -1.42 -19.13 21.54
N LYS A 437 -0.27 -19.71 21.91
CA LYS A 437 -0.17 -20.63 23.04
C LYS A 437 -0.58 -19.96 24.36
N LYS A 438 -0.11 -18.74 24.61
CA LYS A 438 -0.43 -17.97 25.81
C LYS A 438 -1.91 -17.59 25.85
N MET A 439 -2.46 -17.11 24.72
CA MET A 439 -3.88 -16.79 24.59
C MET A 439 -4.78 -18.00 24.82
N ASN A 440 -4.47 -19.14 24.20
CA ASN A 440 -5.27 -20.36 24.34
C ASN A 440 -5.17 -20.98 25.73
N LYS A 441 -4.01 -20.92 26.40
CA LYS A 441 -3.84 -21.36 27.76
C LYS A 441 -4.76 -20.61 28.73
N ALA A 442 -4.91 -19.30 28.54
CA ALA A 442 -5.72 -18.47 29.44
C ALA A 442 -7.23 -18.57 29.13
N ASN A 443 -7.61 -18.70 27.86
CA ASN A 443 -8.98 -18.51 27.40
C ASN A 443 -9.64 -19.77 26.80
N GLY A 444 -8.87 -20.85 26.62
CA GLY A 444 -9.29 -21.96 25.79
C GLY A 444 -9.19 -21.61 24.29
N GLY A 445 -9.73 -22.47 23.44
CA GLY A 445 -9.65 -22.33 21.99
C GLY A 445 -8.47 -23.05 21.36
N THR A 446 -8.34 -22.91 20.07
CA THR A 446 -7.28 -23.55 19.27
C THR A 446 -6.71 -22.58 18.25
N ARG A 447 -5.51 -22.86 17.73
CA ARG A 447 -4.98 -22.11 16.59
C ARG A 447 -5.86 -22.34 15.36
N SER A 448 -6.18 -21.30 14.62
CA SER A 448 -6.88 -21.44 13.35
C SER A 448 -5.90 -21.83 12.25
N HIS A 449 -5.95 -23.10 11.84
CA HIS A 449 -5.10 -23.63 10.78
C HIS A 449 -5.71 -23.42 9.38
N LEU A 450 -7.03 -23.36 9.29
CA LEU A 450 -7.75 -23.28 8.02
C LEU A 450 -7.46 -21.99 7.23
N LEU A 451 -7.23 -20.89 7.96
CA LEU A 451 -7.04 -19.57 7.35
C LEU A 451 -5.58 -19.28 6.99
N PHE A 452 -4.59 -19.90 7.66
CA PHE A 452 -3.22 -19.37 7.62
C PHE A 452 -2.11 -20.40 7.35
N LYS A 453 -2.30 -21.68 7.60
CA LYS A 453 -1.24 -22.67 7.36
C LYS A 453 -1.21 -23.16 5.90
N ASN A 454 -2.37 -23.27 5.26
CA ASN A 454 -2.48 -23.80 3.90
C ASN A 454 -3.37 -22.96 2.96
N GLY A 455 -4.07 -21.96 3.48
CA GLY A 455 -5.04 -21.17 2.69
C GLY A 455 -4.40 -20.10 1.82
N PHE A 456 -3.22 -19.61 2.21
CA PHE A 456 -2.54 -18.54 1.49
C PHE A 456 -1.31 -19.03 0.71
N GLY A 457 -0.78 -20.20 1.02
CA GLY A 457 0.37 -20.82 0.33
C GLY A 457 1.69 -20.06 0.45
N ALA A 458 1.67 -18.79 0.85
CA ALA A 458 2.81 -17.89 0.98
C ALA A 458 2.63 -16.93 2.15
N ASP A 459 3.72 -16.35 2.62
CA ASP A 459 3.69 -15.27 3.62
C ASP A 459 2.97 -14.04 3.06
N ILE A 460 2.48 -13.18 3.96
CA ILE A 460 1.74 -11.97 3.59
C ILE A 460 2.55 -10.73 3.98
N CYS A 461 2.57 -9.74 3.09
CA CYS A 461 3.16 -8.44 3.35
C CYS A 461 2.18 -7.33 2.98
N TYR A 462 1.76 -6.55 3.97
CA TYR A 462 1.02 -5.30 3.77
C TYR A 462 1.93 -4.08 3.86
N HIS A 463 3.16 -4.25 4.37
CA HIS A 463 4.08 -3.19 4.73
C HIS A 463 5.47 -3.43 4.13
N PRO A 464 5.63 -3.44 2.78
CA PRO A 464 6.96 -3.58 2.17
C PRO A 464 7.80 -2.34 2.47
N LEU A 465 8.99 -2.53 3.06
CA LEU A 465 9.92 -1.49 3.46
C LEU A 465 11.35 -1.80 2.98
N GLY A 466 12.19 -0.79 2.85
CA GLY A 466 13.60 -0.95 2.52
C GLY A 466 13.91 -1.02 1.03
N GLY A 467 15.17 -1.22 0.70
CA GLY A 467 15.67 -1.24 -0.68
C GLY A 467 16.24 0.08 -1.18
N CYS A 468 15.86 1.23 -0.61
CA CYS A 468 16.50 2.53 -0.84
C CYS A 468 16.83 3.22 0.49
N VAL A 469 17.39 2.47 1.44
CA VAL A 469 17.51 2.87 2.84
C VAL A 469 18.18 4.21 3.01
N LEU A 470 17.59 5.04 3.88
CA LEU A 470 18.05 6.38 4.25
C LEU A 470 19.50 6.33 4.81
N GLY A 471 20.38 7.17 4.29
CA GLY A 471 21.80 7.18 4.64
C GLY A 471 22.65 6.09 3.94
N GLU A 472 22.02 5.01 3.40
CA GLU A 472 22.74 3.94 2.69
C GLU A 472 22.70 4.11 1.17
N ALA A 473 21.55 3.94 0.55
CA ALA A 473 21.34 4.15 -0.88
C ALA A 473 21.06 5.63 -1.20
N THR A 474 20.58 6.37 -0.23
CA THR A 474 20.37 7.82 -0.27
C THR A 474 21.28 8.54 0.73
N ASN A 475 21.31 9.87 0.69
CA ASN A 475 21.81 10.67 1.80
C ASN A 475 20.76 10.74 2.94
N GLU A 476 21.04 11.52 4.00
CA GLU A 476 20.15 11.69 5.15
C GLU A 476 18.82 12.40 4.86
N TYR A 477 18.64 12.93 3.64
CA TYR A 477 17.41 13.64 3.21
C TYR A 477 16.74 12.97 2.00
N GLY A 478 17.07 11.71 1.71
CA GLY A 478 16.43 10.95 0.63
C GLY A 478 16.96 11.24 -0.78
N LYS A 479 18.00 12.08 -0.95
CA LYS A 479 18.65 12.29 -2.25
C LYS A 479 19.40 11.01 -2.65
N LEU A 480 19.06 10.45 -3.81
CA LEU A 480 19.63 9.18 -4.26
C LEU A 480 21.12 9.34 -4.61
N LYS A 481 21.96 8.48 -4.07
CA LYS A 481 23.40 8.47 -4.39
C LYS A 481 23.63 8.23 -5.89
N LYS A 482 24.64 8.84 -6.47
CA LYS A 482 24.95 8.93 -7.91
C LYS A 482 24.02 9.86 -8.72
N HIS A 483 23.14 10.62 -8.07
CA HIS A 483 22.25 11.56 -8.73
C HIS A 483 22.22 12.92 -8.04
N GLU A 484 22.23 13.98 -8.86
CA GLU A 484 22.18 15.35 -8.34
C GLU A 484 20.76 15.82 -8.06
N ASN A 485 19.77 15.32 -8.80
CA ASN A 485 18.43 15.87 -8.83
C ASN A 485 17.34 14.80 -8.65
N LEU A 486 17.68 13.65 -8.05
CA LEU A 486 16.77 12.52 -7.83
C LEU A 486 16.62 12.23 -6.34
N TYR A 487 15.39 12.14 -5.89
CA TYR A 487 15.05 11.91 -4.48
C TYR A 487 14.10 10.72 -4.36
N VAL A 488 14.23 9.97 -3.27
CA VAL A 488 13.33 8.87 -2.92
C VAL A 488 12.64 9.25 -1.62
N LEU A 489 11.30 9.29 -1.63
CA LEU A 489 10.49 9.65 -0.48
C LEU A 489 9.30 8.69 -0.34
N ASP A 490 9.56 7.46 0.08
CA ASP A 490 8.53 6.45 0.35
C ASP A 490 9.02 5.39 1.37
N GLY A 491 8.28 4.29 1.52
CA GLY A 491 8.61 3.23 2.46
C GLY A 491 9.95 2.54 2.20
N SER A 492 10.55 2.71 1.03
CA SER A 492 11.87 2.13 0.72
C SER A 492 13.02 2.76 1.52
N LEU A 493 12.80 3.92 2.13
CA LEU A 493 13.77 4.58 3.01
C LEU A 493 13.92 3.88 4.38
N ILE A 494 12.92 3.10 4.83
CA ILE A 494 12.92 2.46 6.15
C ILE A 494 13.59 1.09 6.04
N PRO A 495 14.60 0.74 6.85
CA PRO A 495 15.36 -0.50 6.70
C PRO A 495 14.57 -1.74 7.15
N GLY A 496 13.55 -2.11 6.40
CA GLY A 496 12.81 -3.38 6.45
C GLY A 496 11.80 -3.53 7.58
N THR A 497 11.88 -2.77 8.68
CA THR A 497 10.92 -2.85 9.80
C THR A 497 10.93 -1.59 10.66
N ILE A 498 9.79 -1.26 11.26
CA ILE A 498 9.63 -0.13 12.21
C ILE A 498 8.78 -0.50 13.43
N GLY A 499 8.31 -1.75 13.51
CA GLY A 499 7.66 -2.27 14.70
C GLY A 499 6.18 -1.96 14.88
N VAL A 500 5.62 -1.12 14.05
CA VAL A 500 4.20 -0.75 14.02
C VAL A 500 3.77 -0.52 12.58
N ASN A 501 2.50 -0.18 12.33
CA ASN A 501 2.02 0.22 11.00
C ASN A 501 2.85 1.40 10.48
N PRO A 502 3.45 1.31 9.28
CA PRO A 502 4.57 2.19 8.92
C PRO A 502 4.17 3.53 8.33
N PHE A 503 2.89 3.76 7.97
CA PHE A 503 2.53 4.94 7.19
C PHE A 503 2.77 6.26 7.93
N VAL A 504 2.58 6.31 9.26
CA VAL A 504 2.91 7.50 10.07
C VAL A 504 4.40 7.79 10.00
N THR A 505 5.25 6.75 10.11
CA THR A 505 6.70 6.88 10.00
C THR A 505 7.14 7.27 8.58
N ILE A 506 6.55 6.66 7.54
CA ILE A 506 6.83 7.04 6.14
C ILE A 506 6.52 8.52 5.92
N THR A 507 5.38 8.98 6.42
CA THR A 507 4.95 10.38 6.31
C THR A 507 5.88 11.31 7.07
N ALA A 508 6.26 10.96 8.31
CA ALA A 508 7.16 11.76 9.14
C ALA A 508 8.58 11.87 8.55
N ILE A 509 9.11 10.77 7.98
CA ILE A 509 10.40 10.80 7.26
C ILE A 509 10.29 11.66 6.00
N ALA A 510 9.19 11.59 5.26
CA ALA A 510 8.97 12.42 4.09
C ALA A 510 8.89 13.91 4.45
N GLU A 511 8.20 14.27 5.56
CA GLU A 511 8.17 15.66 6.09
C GLU A 511 9.58 16.13 6.46
N TYR A 512 10.33 15.31 7.20
CA TYR A 512 11.71 15.60 7.56
C TYR A 512 12.60 15.82 6.32
N CYS A 513 12.53 14.92 5.35
CA CYS A 513 13.34 15.02 4.15
C CYS A 513 12.99 16.26 3.32
N ILE A 514 11.72 16.46 3.00
CA ILE A 514 11.30 17.56 2.11
C ILE A 514 11.53 18.95 2.74
N GLU A 515 11.30 19.10 4.05
CA GLU A 515 11.61 20.32 4.78
C GLU A 515 13.09 20.70 4.65
N ASN A 516 13.99 19.73 4.88
CA ASN A 516 15.43 19.98 4.79
C ASN A 516 15.87 20.23 3.36
N LEU A 517 15.35 19.51 2.36
CA LEU A 517 15.66 19.74 0.95
C LEU A 517 15.21 21.14 0.48
N ILE A 518 14.04 21.61 0.91
CA ILE A 518 13.56 22.98 0.61
C ILE A 518 14.47 24.00 1.28
N ARG A 519 14.85 23.80 2.55
CA ARG A 519 15.73 24.68 3.32
C ARG A 519 17.13 24.77 2.69
N GLN A 520 17.62 23.71 2.08
CA GLN A 520 18.89 23.66 1.35
C GLN A 520 18.81 24.22 -0.08
N ASN A 521 17.64 24.76 -0.47
CA ASN A 521 17.39 25.30 -1.81
C ASN A 521 17.53 24.26 -2.95
N GLU A 522 17.36 22.97 -2.67
CA GLU A 522 17.48 21.90 -3.67
C GLU A 522 16.47 22.04 -4.83
N PHE A 523 15.35 22.73 -4.62
CA PHE A 523 14.30 22.96 -5.63
C PHE A 523 14.33 24.39 -6.20
N VAL A 524 15.44 25.11 -6.04
CA VAL A 524 15.67 26.35 -6.77
C VAL A 524 16.35 26.01 -8.10
N TYR A 525 15.83 26.51 -9.18
CA TYR A 525 16.44 26.42 -10.51
C TYR A 525 16.66 27.85 -11.05
N ASN A 526 17.84 28.09 -11.52
CA ASN A 526 18.20 29.28 -12.27
C ASN A 526 17.67 29.19 -13.70
#